data_f2c43612573051fee293305d4de154b3
#
_entry.id   f2c43612573051fee293305d4de154b3
#
_cell.length_a   1.000
_cell.length_b   1.000
_cell.length_c   1.000
_cell.angle_alpha   90.00
_cell.angle_beta   90.00
_cell.angle_gamma   90.00
#
_symmetry.space_group_name_H-M   'P 1'
#
loop_
_entity.id
_entity.type
_entity.pdbx_description
1 polymer ?
#
loop_
_entity_poly.entity_id
_entity_poly.type
_entity_poly.pdbx_seq_one_letter_code
_entity_poly.pdbx_strand_id
1 'polypeptide(L)'
;MAQAKILIVDDEVVVAEDIRRQLRALGYLVVGVVASGDEAVRLAGEHRPDLVLMDIKLKGSMDGIDAARIIQTQYGAPVIYLTAFSDEETLERARETLPLAYLIKPFVRSDLRAALELALFRQRVSRIAEQRGRWLDAVVQSMEDAVVTVDQQGRVTMLNPAAEGLTGWAQPDARGKAVQEVMVVLDPESRRSVPNPAVQMLRKGTSADLGGRPFLLVSRNGHEHRISDSAAMIRDERGDPSGVVLVFRPASA
;
A
#
# COMPACT_ATOMS: atom_id res chain seq x y z
N MET A 1 -4.47 -10.43 -23.96
CA MET A 1 -4.25 -9.44 -22.87
C MET A 1 -4.83 -8.11 -23.35
N ALA A 2 -5.50 -7.35 -22.49
CA ALA A 2 -5.98 -6.02 -22.88
C ALA A 2 -4.78 -5.11 -23.21
N GLN A 3 -4.91 -4.31 -24.27
CA GLN A 3 -3.88 -3.32 -24.64
C GLN A 3 -3.81 -2.23 -23.56
N ALA A 4 -2.60 -1.87 -23.13
CA ALA A 4 -2.43 -0.79 -22.17
C ALA A 4 -2.86 0.54 -22.79
N LYS A 5 -3.62 1.33 -22.02
CA LYS A 5 -4.17 2.63 -22.37
C LYS A 5 -3.15 3.74 -22.07
N ILE A 6 -2.75 4.47 -23.07
CA ILE A 6 -1.78 5.56 -22.93
C ILE A 6 -2.44 6.90 -23.29
N LEU A 7 -2.29 7.88 -22.40
CA LEU A 7 -2.63 9.28 -22.67
C LEU A 7 -1.34 10.03 -23.05
N ILE A 8 -1.41 10.83 -24.11
CA ILE A 8 -0.30 11.67 -24.58
C ILE A 8 -0.63 13.12 -24.28
N VAL A 9 0.30 13.83 -23.66
CA VAL A 9 0.19 15.25 -23.33
C VAL A 9 1.43 15.95 -23.80
N ASP A 10 1.30 16.73 -24.89
CA ASP A 10 2.37 17.47 -25.52
C ASP A 10 1.80 18.61 -26.36
N ASP A 11 2.24 19.84 -26.16
CA ASP A 11 1.74 21.00 -26.89
C ASP A 11 2.35 21.15 -28.31
N GLU A 12 3.34 20.33 -28.63
CA GLU A 12 3.92 20.23 -29.95
C GLU A 12 3.18 19.15 -30.77
N VAL A 13 2.21 19.57 -31.59
CA VAL A 13 1.33 18.67 -32.38
C VAL A 13 2.12 17.63 -33.18
N VAL A 14 3.25 18.02 -33.75
CA VAL A 14 4.10 17.11 -34.57
C VAL A 14 4.70 16.02 -33.71
N VAL A 15 5.19 16.37 -32.53
CA VAL A 15 5.79 15.40 -31.57
C VAL A 15 4.70 14.46 -31.04
N ALA A 16 3.58 15.02 -30.62
CA ALA A 16 2.45 14.24 -30.12
C ALA A 16 1.92 13.22 -31.15
N GLU A 17 1.83 13.62 -32.43
CA GLU A 17 1.38 12.75 -33.50
C GLU A 17 2.42 11.66 -33.85
N ASP A 18 3.71 11.98 -33.80
CA ASP A 18 4.74 10.96 -33.97
C ASP A 18 4.73 9.94 -32.85
N ILE A 19 4.60 10.37 -31.59
CA ILE A 19 4.43 9.49 -30.43
C ILE A 19 3.20 8.62 -30.61
N ARG A 20 2.06 9.18 -31.00
CA ARG A 20 0.81 8.43 -31.27
C ARG A 20 1.03 7.32 -32.28
N ARG A 21 1.70 7.62 -33.39
CA ARG A 21 2.00 6.65 -34.46
C ARG A 21 2.90 5.54 -33.93
N GLN A 22 3.95 5.88 -33.18
CA GLN A 22 4.87 4.91 -32.59
C GLN A 22 4.16 3.97 -31.59
N LEU A 23 3.32 4.53 -30.70
CA LEU A 23 2.55 3.74 -29.72
C LEU A 23 1.61 2.76 -30.37
N ARG A 24 0.85 3.19 -31.40
CA ARG A 24 -0.03 2.30 -32.17
C ARG A 24 0.74 1.17 -32.84
N ALA A 25 1.91 1.47 -33.41
CA ALA A 25 2.74 0.46 -34.02
C ALA A 25 3.38 -0.52 -33.01
N LEU A 26 3.49 -0.12 -31.74
CA LEU A 26 3.90 -0.98 -30.62
C LEU A 26 2.73 -1.76 -30.00
N GLY A 27 1.49 -1.53 -30.46
CA GLY A 27 0.31 -2.24 -29.99
C GLY A 27 -0.36 -1.64 -28.76
N TYR A 28 -0.06 -0.39 -28.41
CA TYR A 28 -0.71 0.32 -27.31
C TYR A 28 -2.00 1.03 -27.76
N LEU A 29 -2.95 1.18 -26.85
CA LEU A 29 -4.18 1.95 -27.07
C LEU A 29 -3.98 3.40 -26.64
N VAL A 30 -3.95 4.33 -27.59
CA VAL A 30 -3.92 5.77 -27.30
C VAL A 30 -5.33 6.23 -27.02
N VAL A 31 -5.62 6.63 -25.77
CA VAL A 31 -6.96 7.05 -25.32
C VAL A 31 -7.20 8.55 -25.47
N GLY A 32 -6.14 9.34 -25.68
CA GLY A 32 -6.22 10.77 -25.95
C GLY A 32 -4.86 11.34 -26.33
N VAL A 33 -4.90 12.47 -27.06
CA VAL A 33 -3.75 13.32 -27.34
C VAL A 33 -4.22 14.73 -27.05
N VAL A 34 -3.57 15.41 -26.09
CA VAL A 34 -3.96 16.75 -25.63
C VAL A 34 -2.73 17.65 -25.49
N ALA A 35 -2.97 18.95 -25.55
CA ALA A 35 -1.91 19.95 -25.55
C ALA A 35 -1.81 20.77 -24.25
N SER A 36 -2.69 20.51 -23.26
CA SER A 36 -2.73 21.27 -22.02
C SER A 36 -2.89 20.38 -20.79
N GLY A 37 -2.42 20.86 -19.62
CA GLY A 37 -2.53 20.17 -18.34
C GLY A 37 -3.98 19.97 -17.91
N ASP A 38 -4.84 20.98 -18.11
CA ASP A 38 -6.26 20.91 -17.75
C ASP A 38 -7.00 19.81 -18.51
N GLU A 39 -6.78 19.70 -19.82
CA GLU A 39 -7.36 18.63 -20.63
C GLU A 39 -6.80 17.26 -20.24
N ALA A 40 -5.51 17.19 -19.91
CA ALA A 40 -4.87 15.96 -19.45
C ALA A 40 -5.53 15.43 -18.17
N VAL A 41 -5.77 16.29 -17.19
CA VAL A 41 -6.46 15.93 -15.94
C VAL A 41 -7.88 15.44 -16.22
N ARG A 42 -8.65 16.16 -17.06
CA ARG A 42 -10.02 15.77 -17.45
C ARG A 42 -10.05 14.40 -18.11
N LEU A 43 -9.22 14.19 -19.15
CA LEU A 43 -9.19 12.91 -19.88
C LEU A 43 -8.64 11.75 -19.05
N ALA A 44 -7.71 12.00 -18.13
CA ALA A 44 -7.26 10.99 -17.19
C ALA A 44 -8.39 10.50 -16.28
N GLY A 45 -9.28 11.40 -15.85
CA GLY A 45 -10.49 11.06 -15.10
C GLY A 45 -11.48 10.23 -15.90
N GLU A 46 -11.73 10.59 -17.17
CA GLU A 46 -12.69 9.94 -18.05
C GLU A 46 -12.23 8.55 -18.52
N HIS A 47 -10.98 8.44 -18.95
CA HIS A 47 -10.49 7.24 -19.63
C HIS A 47 -9.68 6.30 -18.74
N ARG A 48 -9.23 6.77 -17.55
CA ARG A 48 -8.40 5.99 -16.62
C ARG A 48 -7.24 5.31 -17.34
N PRO A 49 -6.28 6.08 -17.88
CA PRO A 49 -5.15 5.53 -18.59
C PRO A 49 -4.27 4.68 -17.67
N ASP A 50 -3.61 3.67 -18.24
CA ASP A 50 -2.62 2.87 -17.52
C ASP A 50 -1.29 3.61 -17.37
N LEU A 51 -1.04 4.61 -18.24
CA LEU A 51 0.16 5.45 -18.20
C LEU A 51 -0.08 6.75 -18.95
N VAL A 52 0.56 7.83 -18.50
CA VAL A 52 0.57 9.13 -19.16
C VAL A 52 1.99 9.48 -19.63
N LEU A 53 2.12 9.83 -20.90
CA LEU A 53 3.30 10.50 -21.43
C LEU A 53 3.05 12.00 -21.35
N MET A 54 3.83 12.70 -20.54
CA MET A 54 3.60 14.09 -20.15
C MET A 54 4.78 14.98 -20.51
N ASP A 55 4.59 15.94 -21.40
CA ASP A 55 5.58 17.00 -21.55
C ASP A 55 5.63 17.84 -20.26
N ILE A 56 6.82 18.12 -19.80
CA ILE A 56 7.04 18.97 -18.63
C ILE A 56 6.60 20.41 -18.92
N LYS A 57 6.96 20.93 -20.11
CA LYS A 57 6.69 22.31 -20.51
C LYS A 57 5.45 22.39 -21.39
N LEU A 58 4.31 22.57 -20.77
CA LEU A 58 3.04 22.80 -21.47
C LEU A 58 2.71 24.29 -21.51
N LYS A 59 2.04 24.73 -22.58
CA LYS A 59 1.44 26.05 -22.67
C LYS A 59 0.12 26.08 -21.91
N GLY A 60 -0.11 27.16 -21.16
CA GLY A 60 -1.37 27.35 -20.43
C GLY A 60 -1.18 27.71 -18.97
N SER A 61 -2.25 27.55 -18.20
CA SER A 61 -2.31 27.87 -16.77
C SER A 61 -1.66 26.80 -15.88
N MET A 62 -1.53 25.57 -16.39
CA MET A 62 -1.04 24.40 -15.67
C MET A 62 0.11 23.78 -16.47
N ASP A 63 1.27 23.65 -15.85
CA ASP A 63 2.39 22.92 -16.43
C ASP A 63 2.24 21.40 -16.31
N GLY A 64 3.11 20.64 -16.98
CA GLY A 64 3.03 19.17 -16.98
C GLY A 64 3.29 18.55 -15.61
N ILE A 65 4.05 19.22 -14.74
CA ILE A 65 4.35 18.73 -13.38
C ILE A 65 3.12 18.83 -12.50
N ASP A 66 2.42 19.96 -12.53
CA ASP A 66 1.21 20.16 -11.75
C ASP A 66 0.08 19.25 -12.23
N ALA A 67 -0.08 19.10 -13.55
CA ALA A 67 -1.02 18.14 -14.13
C ALA A 67 -0.72 16.70 -13.69
N ALA A 68 0.55 16.30 -13.75
CA ALA A 68 0.99 14.96 -13.31
C ALA A 68 0.68 14.71 -11.84
N ARG A 69 0.94 15.68 -10.96
CA ARG A 69 0.64 15.59 -9.52
C ARG A 69 -0.85 15.33 -9.28
N ILE A 70 -1.72 16.06 -9.96
CA ILE A 70 -3.19 15.88 -9.87
C ILE A 70 -3.58 14.48 -10.39
N ILE A 71 -3.08 14.09 -11.57
CA ILE A 71 -3.41 12.81 -12.20
C ILE A 71 -2.99 11.63 -11.31
N GLN A 72 -1.80 11.68 -10.76
CA GLN A 72 -1.30 10.63 -9.87
C GLN A 72 -2.08 10.54 -8.57
N THR A 73 -2.37 11.70 -7.93
CA THR A 73 -3.08 11.74 -6.65
C THR A 73 -4.53 11.31 -6.76
N GLN A 74 -5.25 11.79 -7.80
CA GLN A 74 -6.68 11.54 -7.94
C GLN A 74 -7.00 10.23 -8.67
N TYR A 75 -6.14 9.81 -9.60
CA TYR A 75 -6.45 8.70 -10.50
C TYR A 75 -5.45 7.54 -10.43
N GLY A 76 -4.31 7.73 -9.74
CA GLY A 76 -3.29 6.70 -9.60
C GLY A 76 -2.62 6.32 -10.93
N ALA A 77 -2.72 7.16 -11.96
CA ALA A 77 -2.10 6.90 -13.25
C ALA A 77 -0.62 7.36 -13.22
N PRO A 78 0.33 6.45 -13.47
CA PRO A 78 1.74 6.81 -13.48
C PRO A 78 2.11 7.66 -14.68
N VAL A 79 3.18 8.44 -14.50
CA VAL A 79 3.66 9.39 -15.52
C VAL A 79 5.08 9.05 -15.95
N ILE A 80 5.33 9.14 -17.25
CA ILE A 80 6.66 9.29 -17.86
C ILE A 80 6.75 10.71 -18.37
N TYR A 81 7.76 11.46 -17.94
CA TYR A 81 7.99 12.78 -18.46
C TYR A 81 8.74 12.77 -19.79
N LEU A 82 8.28 13.61 -20.70
CA LEU A 82 8.98 14.00 -21.92
C LEU A 82 9.71 15.31 -21.64
N THR A 83 11.01 15.38 -21.86
CA THR A 83 11.81 16.55 -21.49
C THR A 83 12.87 16.85 -22.51
N ALA A 84 13.13 18.14 -22.75
CA ALA A 84 14.25 18.61 -23.56
C ALA A 84 15.56 18.78 -22.75
N PHE A 85 15.60 18.33 -21.48
CA PHE A 85 16.76 18.46 -20.59
C PHE A 85 17.25 19.92 -20.41
N SER A 86 16.35 20.83 -20.02
CA SER A 86 16.62 22.26 -20.13
C SER A 86 16.98 23.00 -18.85
N ASP A 87 16.64 22.48 -17.66
CA ASP A 87 17.05 23.10 -16.39
C ASP A 87 16.89 22.15 -15.19
N GLU A 88 17.79 22.31 -14.21
CA GLU A 88 17.89 21.46 -13.03
C GLU A 88 16.72 21.69 -12.05
N GLU A 89 16.22 22.92 -11.95
CA GLU A 89 15.10 23.28 -11.08
C GLU A 89 13.80 22.59 -11.50
N THR A 90 13.51 22.58 -12.80
CA THR A 90 12.36 21.85 -13.36
C THR A 90 12.44 20.35 -13.11
N LEU A 91 13.65 19.77 -13.21
CA LEU A 91 13.86 18.35 -12.94
C LEU A 91 13.67 18.00 -11.45
N GLU A 92 14.09 18.88 -10.53
CA GLU A 92 13.86 18.68 -9.10
C GLU A 92 12.36 18.69 -8.78
N ARG A 93 11.59 19.65 -9.28
CA ARG A 93 10.13 19.68 -9.14
C ARG A 93 9.49 18.42 -9.72
N ALA A 94 9.93 17.96 -10.88
CA ALA A 94 9.41 16.74 -11.50
C ALA A 94 9.71 15.48 -10.67
N ARG A 95 10.87 15.41 -9.99
CA ARG A 95 11.22 14.29 -9.07
C ARG A 95 10.27 14.14 -7.90
N GLU A 96 9.73 15.24 -7.37
CA GLU A 96 8.77 15.21 -6.27
C GLU A 96 7.49 14.44 -6.61
N THR A 97 7.12 14.36 -7.88
CA THR A 97 5.97 13.58 -8.35
C THR A 97 6.24 12.08 -8.49
N LEU A 98 7.46 11.63 -8.18
CA LEU A 98 7.89 10.22 -8.28
C LEU A 98 7.53 9.58 -9.64
N PRO A 99 7.99 10.14 -10.77
CA PRO A 99 7.66 9.61 -12.09
C PRO A 99 8.31 8.25 -12.30
N LEU A 100 7.72 7.42 -13.16
CA LEU A 100 8.28 6.11 -13.47
C LEU A 100 9.56 6.19 -14.32
N ALA A 101 9.68 7.19 -15.19
CA ALA A 101 10.84 7.46 -16.02
C ALA A 101 10.83 8.88 -16.61
N TYR A 102 11.96 9.27 -17.17
CA TYR A 102 12.11 10.43 -18.03
C TYR A 102 12.52 9.98 -19.42
N LEU A 103 11.97 10.59 -20.45
CA LEU A 103 12.33 10.38 -21.84
C LEU A 103 12.82 11.70 -22.44
N ILE A 104 14.09 11.75 -22.82
CA ILE A 104 14.74 12.97 -23.30
C ILE A 104 14.46 13.14 -24.78
N LYS A 105 13.89 14.29 -25.17
CA LYS A 105 13.69 14.67 -26.57
C LYS A 105 15.02 15.17 -27.21
N PRO A 106 15.37 14.79 -28.46
CA PRO A 106 14.66 13.82 -29.30
C PRO A 106 14.98 12.38 -28.92
N PHE A 107 13.98 11.50 -28.92
CA PHE A 107 14.12 10.08 -28.62
C PHE A 107 13.75 9.22 -29.85
N VAL A 108 14.29 8.03 -29.88
CA VAL A 108 13.95 7.04 -30.91
C VAL A 108 12.93 6.02 -30.38
N ARG A 109 12.35 5.26 -31.30
CA ARG A 109 11.29 4.28 -30.96
C ARG A 109 11.74 3.23 -29.93
N SER A 110 13.02 2.84 -29.94
CA SER A 110 13.57 1.91 -28.93
C SER A 110 13.51 2.47 -27.52
N ASP A 111 13.79 3.76 -27.35
CA ASP A 111 13.82 4.44 -26.06
C ASP A 111 12.40 4.55 -25.49
N LEU A 112 11.45 4.98 -26.33
CA LEU A 112 10.04 5.03 -25.97
C LEU A 112 9.53 3.63 -25.56
N ARG A 113 9.86 2.60 -26.34
CA ARG A 113 9.48 1.23 -26.03
C ARG A 113 10.05 0.77 -24.69
N ALA A 114 11.35 0.97 -24.48
CA ALA A 114 12.02 0.55 -23.25
C ALA A 114 11.45 1.25 -22.01
N ALA A 115 11.20 2.58 -22.11
CA ALA A 115 10.59 3.35 -21.03
C ALA A 115 9.18 2.85 -20.69
N LEU A 116 8.35 2.59 -21.71
CA LEU A 116 6.99 2.08 -21.53
C LEU A 116 6.96 0.68 -20.92
N GLU A 117 7.76 -0.25 -21.46
CA GLU A 117 7.81 -1.61 -20.94
C GLU A 117 8.24 -1.64 -19.47
N LEU A 118 9.27 -0.87 -19.12
CA LEU A 118 9.74 -0.78 -17.73
C LEU A 118 8.69 -0.13 -16.81
N ALA A 119 8.06 0.96 -17.24
CA ALA A 119 7.06 1.66 -16.47
C ALA A 119 5.81 0.81 -16.22
N LEU A 120 5.28 0.18 -17.27
CA LEU A 120 4.11 -0.71 -17.17
C LEU A 120 4.42 -1.96 -16.36
N PHE A 121 5.65 -2.48 -16.43
CA PHE A 121 6.08 -3.59 -15.59
C PHE A 121 6.10 -3.19 -14.10
N ARG A 122 6.75 -2.06 -13.76
CA ARG A 122 6.78 -1.54 -12.37
C ARG A 122 5.38 -1.31 -11.81
N GLN A 123 4.51 -0.68 -12.59
CA GLN A 123 3.13 -0.46 -12.19
C GLN A 123 2.38 -1.77 -11.94
N ARG A 124 2.58 -2.77 -12.80
CA ARG A 124 1.93 -4.09 -12.63
C ARG A 124 2.38 -4.76 -11.34
N VAL A 125 3.68 -4.73 -11.04
CA VAL A 125 4.23 -5.29 -9.79
C VAL A 125 3.66 -4.58 -8.57
N SER A 126 3.60 -3.24 -8.57
CA SER A 126 3.00 -2.46 -7.48
C SER A 126 1.53 -2.81 -7.28
N ARG A 127 0.74 -2.84 -8.35
CA ARG A 127 -0.70 -3.22 -8.29
C ARG A 127 -0.91 -4.63 -7.72
N ILE A 128 -0.07 -5.59 -8.10
CA ILE A 128 -0.16 -6.96 -7.56
C ILE A 128 0.15 -6.97 -6.06
N ALA A 129 1.19 -6.26 -5.63
CA ALA A 129 1.54 -6.15 -4.22
C ALA A 129 0.42 -5.49 -3.40
N GLU A 130 -0.16 -4.39 -3.89
CA GLU A 130 -1.28 -3.69 -3.26
C GLU A 130 -2.55 -4.56 -3.19
N GLN A 131 -2.87 -5.29 -4.28
CA GLN A 131 -4.01 -6.20 -4.29
C GLN A 131 -3.83 -7.32 -3.29
N ARG A 132 -2.61 -7.86 -3.19
CA ARG A 132 -2.28 -8.92 -2.24
C ARG A 132 -2.39 -8.44 -0.79
N GLY A 133 -1.90 -7.22 -0.51
CA GLY A 133 -2.04 -6.57 0.80
C GLY A 133 -3.52 -6.39 1.16
N ARG A 134 -4.32 -5.77 0.29
CA ARG A 134 -5.76 -5.58 0.50
C ARG A 134 -6.53 -6.89 0.70
N TRP A 135 -6.15 -7.93 -0.06
CA TRP A 135 -6.79 -9.26 0.09
C TRP A 135 -6.47 -9.88 1.45
N LEU A 136 -5.20 -9.83 1.89
CA LEU A 136 -4.80 -10.31 3.22
C LEU A 136 -5.51 -9.53 4.34
N ASP A 137 -5.57 -8.20 4.22
CA ASP A 137 -6.31 -7.38 5.16
C ASP A 137 -7.78 -7.79 5.22
N ALA A 138 -8.45 -7.97 4.07
CA ALA A 138 -9.83 -8.40 4.02
C ALA A 138 -10.04 -9.77 4.67
N VAL A 139 -9.13 -10.72 4.46
CA VAL A 139 -9.17 -12.04 5.12
C VAL A 139 -9.11 -11.88 6.63
N VAL A 140 -8.12 -11.14 7.15
CA VAL A 140 -7.96 -10.93 8.60
C VAL A 140 -9.16 -10.19 9.19
N GLN A 141 -9.69 -9.18 8.48
CA GLN A 141 -10.87 -8.43 8.91
C GLN A 141 -12.17 -9.27 8.95
N SER A 142 -12.25 -10.33 8.15
CA SER A 142 -13.41 -11.24 8.11
C SER A 142 -13.30 -12.45 9.03
N MET A 143 -12.17 -12.64 9.73
CA MET A 143 -11.97 -13.76 10.65
C MET A 143 -12.86 -13.59 11.90
N GLU A 144 -13.50 -14.68 12.30
CA GLU A 144 -14.27 -14.75 13.55
C GLU A 144 -13.35 -14.86 14.78
N ASP A 145 -12.17 -15.44 14.61
CA ASP A 145 -11.16 -15.47 15.65
C ASP A 145 -10.53 -14.07 15.82
N ALA A 146 -10.31 -13.67 17.06
CA ALA A 146 -9.66 -12.42 17.38
C ALA A 146 -8.16 -12.48 17.02
N VAL A 147 -7.68 -11.52 16.25
CA VAL A 147 -6.29 -11.42 15.83
C VAL A 147 -5.70 -10.09 16.31
N VAL A 148 -4.58 -10.19 17.02
CA VAL A 148 -3.78 -9.05 17.46
C VAL A 148 -2.34 -9.25 17.01
N THR A 149 -1.76 -8.24 16.37
CA THR A 149 -0.32 -8.27 16.06
C THR A 149 0.42 -7.20 16.84
N VAL A 150 1.65 -7.51 17.20
CA VAL A 150 2.56 -6.60 17.91
C VAL A 150 3.92 -6.55 17.22
N ASP A 151 4.60 -5.41 17.36
CA ASP A 151 5.97 -5.23 16.93
C ASP A 151 7.00 -5.88 17.90
N GLN A 152 8.28 -5.72 17.60
CA GLN A 152 9.39 -6.22 18.42
C GLN A 152 9.42 -5.61 19.82
N GLN A 153 8.82 -4.44 20.03
CA GLN A 153 8.73 -3.75 21.32
C GLN A 153 7.47 -4.15 22.10
N GLY A 154 6.63 -5.05 21.54
CA GLY A 154 5.37 -5.47 22.15
C GLY A 154 4.26 -4.44 22.05
N ARG A 155 4.36 -3.49 21.11
CA ARG A 155 3.31 -2.51 20.82
C ARG A 155 2.36 -3.05 19.78
N VAL A 156 1.09 -2.83 20.00
CA VAL A 156 0.03 -3.25 19.07
C VAL A 156 0.18 -2.57 17.71
N THR A 157 0.21 -3.35 16.67
CA THR A 157 0.25 -2.88 15.27
C THR A 157 -1.09 -3.03 14.56
N MET A 158 -1.89 -4.07 14.93
CA MET A 158 -3.19 -4.33 14.33
C MET A 158 -4.10 -5.09 15.29
N LEU A 159 -5.40 -4.78 15.24
CA LEU A 159 -6.52 -5.57 15.75
C LEU A 159 -7.51 -5.81 14.61
N ASN A 160 -8.05 -7.03 14.51
CA ASN A 160 -9.23 -7.27 13.67
C ASN A 160 -10.53 -6.97 14.43
N PRO A 161 -11.71 -6.91 13.77
CA PRO A 161 -12.98 -6.60 14.42
C PRO A 161 -13.35 -7.56 15.59
N ALA A 162 -13.01 -8.83 15.48
CA ALA A 162 -13.23 -9.78 16.56
C ALA A 162 -12.38 -9.44 17.79
N ALA A 163 -11.12 -9.02 17.60
CA ALA A 163 -10.26 -8.56 18.69
C ALA A 163 -10.77 -7.25 19.31
N GLU A 164 -11.26 -6.31 18.51
CA GLU A 164 -11.89 -5.08 19.01
C GLU A 164 -13.09 -5.41 19.92
N GLY A 165 -13.95 -6.34 19.47
CA GLY A 165 -15.11 -6.79 20.25
C GLY A 165 -14.75 -7.42 21.59
N LEU A 166 -13.73 -8.27 21.64
CA LEU A 166 -13.30 -8.95 22.86
C LEU A 166 -12.46 -8.06 23.79
N THR A 167 -11.60 -7.21 23.24
CA THR A 167 -10.74 -6.32 24.05
C THR A 167 -11.45 -5.04 24.48
N GLY A 168 -12.48 -4.62 23.75
CA GLY A 168 -13.16 -3.34 23.95
C GLY A 168 -12.33 -2.12 23.52
N TRP A 169 -11.26 -2.34 22.73
CA TRP A 169 -10.43 -1.30 22.14
C TRP A 169 -10.69 -1.21 20.65
N ALA A 170 -10.93 0.00 20.16
CA ALA A 170 -10.89 0.24 18.71
C ALA A 170 -9.45 0.22 18.20
N GLN A 171 -9.22 -0.30 17.00
CA GLN A 171 -7.88 -0.42 16.42
C GLN A 171 -7.09 0.91 16.42
N PRO A 172 -7.68 2.07 16.03
CA PRO A 172 -6.94 3.34 16.06
C PRO A 172 -6.43 3.72 17.45
N ASP A 173 -7.22 3.41 18.50
CA ASP A 173 -6.89 3.72 19.90
C ASP A 173 -5.85 2.76 20.48
N ALA A 174 -5.86 1.50 20.03
CA ALA A 174 -4.96 0.45 20.50
C ALA A 174 -3.58 0.53 19.85
N ARG A 175 -3.51 1.02 18.60
CA ARG A 175 -2.28 1.05 17.82
C ARG A 175 -1.18 1.84 18.53
N GLY A 176 0.01 1.23 18.65
CA GLY A 176 1.18 1.81 19.32
C GLY A 176 1.18 1.67 20.84
N LYS A 177 0.07 1.22 21.46
CA LYS A 177 0.03 0.92 22.89
C LYS A 177 0.72 -0.39 23.20
N ALA A 178 1.19 -0.54 24.46
CA ALA A 178 1.71 -1.81 24.91
C ALA A 178 0.61 -2.87 24.93
N VAL A 179 0.88 -4.08 24.44
CA VAL A 179 -0.12 -5.15 24.37
C VAL A 179 -0.69 -5.52 25.72
N GLN A 180 0.06 -5.36 26.79
CA GLN A 180 -0.40 -5.62 28.18
C GLN A 180 -1.46 -4.60 28.65
N GLU A 181 -1.50 -3.41 28.06
CA GLU A 181 -2.52 -2.40 28.32
C GLU A 181 -3.82 -2.74 27.58
N VAL A 182 -3.69 -3.25 26.35
CA VAL A 182 -4.82 -3.58 25.47
C VAL A 182 -5.43 -4.95 25.81
N MET A 183 -4.57 -5.92 26.18
CA MET A 183 -4.95 -7.28 26.54
C MET A 183 -4.49 -7.60 27.96
N VAL A 184 -5.33 -7.30 28.93
CA VAL A 184 -5.12 -7.70 30.32
C VAL A 184 -5.57 -9.15 30.48
N VAL A 185 -4.64 -10.04 30.81
CA VAL A 185 -4.89 -11.48 30.89
C VAL A 185 -4.73 -11.96 32.34
N LEU A 186 -5.71 -12.70 32.84
CA LEU A 186 -5.71 -13.26 34.19
C LEU A 186 -5.76 -14.79 34.14
N ASP A 187 -5.18 -15.40 35.12
CA ASP A 187 -5.41 -16.81 35.42
C ASP A 187 -6.85 -17.04 35.93
N PRO A 188 -7.61 -17.98 35.36
CA PRO A 188 -9.03 -18.15 35.68
C PRO A 188 -9.31 -18.59 37.11
N GLU A 189 -8.38 -19.30 37.75
CA GLU A 189 -8.57 -19.83 39.11
C GLU A 189 -8.10 -18.83 40.17
N SER A 190 -6.86 -18.37 40.05
CA SER A 190 -6.27 -17.45 41.03
C SER A 190 -6.62 -15.98 40.82
N ARG A 191 -7.13 -15.61 39.63
CA ARG A 191 -7.46 -14.24 39.19
C ARG A 191 -6.27 -13.29 39.24
N ARG A 192 -5.07 -13.84 39.27
CA ARG A 192 -3.82 -13.06 39.21
C ARG A 192 -3.47 -12.75 37.77
N SER A 193 -2.92 -11.57 37.55
CA SER A 193 -2.41 -11.19 36.23
C SER A 193 -1.29 -12.15 35.80
N VAL A 194 -1.39 -12.64 34.58
CA VAL A 194 -0.35 -13.46 33.95
C VAL A 194 0.37 -12.66 32.88
N PRO A 195 1.66 -12.96 32.66
CA PRO A 195 2.41 -12.29 31.61
C PRO A 195 1.76 -12.56 30.25
N ASN A 196 1.56 -11.47 29.47
CA ASN A 196 0.97 -11.58 28.13
C ASN A 196 1.80 -12.51 27.23
N PRO A 197 1.17 -13.46 26.52
CA PRO A 197 1.86 -14.43 25.67
C PRO A 197 2.82 -13.82 24.64
N ALA A 198 2.43 -12.72 24.00
CA ALA A 198 3.28 -12.03 23.04
C ALA A 198 4.58 -11.53 23.69
N VAL A 199 4.48 -10.96 24.89
CA VAL A 199 5.66 -10.47 25.61
C VAL A 199 6.58 -11.63 26.03
N GLN A 200 6.01 -12.76 26.44
CA GLN A 200 6.79 -13.95 26.74
C GLN A 200 7.55 -14.47 25.51
N MET A 201 6.88 -14.52 24.36
CA MET A 201 7.51 -14.94 23.09
C MET A 201 8.64 -14.00 22.66
N LEU A 202 8.41 -12.69 22.71
CA LEU A 202 9.44 -11.70 22.38
C LEU A 202 10.68 -11.83 23.27
N ARG A 203 10.49 -12.17 24.55
CA ARG A 203 11.61 -12.36 25.49
C ARG A 203 12.35 -13.69 25.29
N LYS A 204 11.63 -14.77 25.00
CA LYS A 204 12.20 -16.14 24.94
C LYS A 204 12.68 -16.52 23.53
N GLY A 205 12.21 -15.81 22.48
CA GLY A 205 12.54 -16.12 21.07
C GLY A 205 11.92 -17.42 20.54
N THR A 206 11.13 -18.12 21.35
CA THR A 206 10.50 -19.39 20.98
C THR A 206 8.99 -19.30 21.15
N SER A 207 8.24 -20.16 20.45
CA SER A 207 6.81 -20.28 20.66
C SER A 207 6.54 -20.55 22.14
N ALA A 208 5.76 -19.68 22.78
CA ALA A 208 5.27 -19.99 24.12
C ALA A 208 4.22 -21.10 23.93
N ASP A 209 4.54 -22.30 24.38
CA ASP A 209 3.50 -23.32 24.61
C ASP A 209 2.70 -22.82 25.81
N LEU A 210 1.55 -22.23 25.52
CA LEU A 210 0.64 -21.71 26.53
C LEU A 210 -0.15 -22.81 27.22
N GLY A 211 0.22 -24.07 26.94
CA GLY A 211 -0.30 -25.27 27.62
C GLY A 211 -1.77 -25.55 27.37
N GLY A 212 -2.39 -24.88 26.37
CA GLY A 212 -3.81 -25.07 26.04
C GLY A 212 -4.79 -24.69 27.16
N ARG A 213 -4.31 -24.02 28.23
CA ARG A 213 -5.17 -23.59 29.33
C ARG A 213 -5.91 -22.32 28.96
N PRO A 214 -7.20 -22.23 29.23
CA PRO A 214 -7.95 -21.01 29.00
C PRO A 214 -7.46 -19.88 29.93
N PHE A 215 -7.51 -18.66 29.46
CA PHE A 215 -7.25 -17.44 30.22
C PHE A 215 -8.53 -16.62 30.34
N LEU A 216 -8.55 -15.65 31.26
CA LEU A 216 -9.55 -14.60 31.31
C LEU A 216 -8.95 -13.34 30.69
N LEU A 217 -9.52 -12.90 29.58
CA LEU A 217 -9.24 -11.60 28.99
C LEU A 217 -10.20 -10.59 29.63
N VAL A 218 -9.63 -9.54 30.22
CA VAL A 218 -10.42 -8.42 30.76
C VAL A 218 -10.45 -7.32 29.72
N SER A 219 -11.63 -7.00 29.19
CA SER A 219 -11.83 -5.93 28.23
C SER A 219 -11.71 -4.56 28.88
N ARG A 220 -11.56 -3.49 28.05
CA ARG A 220 -11.45 -2.10 28.52
C ARG A 220 -12.59 -1.64 29.43
N ASN A 221 -13.79 -2.18 29.23
CA ASN A 221 -15.00 -1.89 30.03
C ASN A 221 -15.22 -2.88 31.19
N GLY A 222 -14.24 -3.71 31.50
CA GLY A 222 -14.26 -4.62 32.65
C GLY A 222 -15.00 -5.95 32.41
N HIS A 223 -15.49 -6.23 31.20
CA HIS A 223 -16.07 -7.54 30.89
C HIS A 223 -14.97 -8.59 30.80
N GLU A 224 -15.26 -9.77 31.31
CA GLU A 224 -14.33 -10.90 31.31
C GLU A 224 -14.77 -11.93 30.27
N HIS A 225 -13.81 -12.30 29.42
CA HIS A 225 -14.01 -13.33 28.41
C HIS A 225 -13.06 -14.49 28.67
N ARG A 226 -13.59 -15.68 28.79
CA ARG A 226 -12.76 -16.89 28.84
C ARG A 226 -12.28 -17.16 27.41
N ILE A 227 -10.97 -17.14 27.20
CA ILE A 227 -10.35 -17.29 25.87
C ILE A 227 -9.40 -18.47 25.86
N SER A 228 -9.29 -19.10 24.70
CA SER A 228 -8.15 -19.94 24.33
C SER A 228 -7.33 -19.18 23.28
N ASP A 229 -6.01 -19.22 23.41
CA ASP A 229 -5.14 -18.47 22.51
C ASP A 229 -4.05 -19.35 21.90
N SER A 230 -3.51 -18.86 20.80
CA SER A 230 -2.28 -19.30 20.18
C SER A 230 -1.45 -18.09 19.81
N ALA A 231 -0.14 -18.23 19.91
CA ALA A 231 0.78 -17.17 19.56
C ALA A 231 1.86 -17.70 18.58
N ALA A 232 2.19 -16.90 17.58
CA ALA A 232 3.24 -17.23 16.64
C ALA A 232 4.16 -16.03 16.38
N MET A 233 5.45 -16.32 16.24
CA MET A 233 6.46 -15.31 15.91
C MET A 233 6.34 -14.93 14.43
N ILE A 234 6.25 -13.63 14.16
CA ILE A 234 6.39 -13.08 12.82
C ILE A 234 7.90 -12.88 12.58
N ARG A 235 8.39 -13.36 11.44
CA ARG A 235 9.78 -13.22 11.04
C ARG A 235 9.89 -12.42 9.75
N ASP A 236 10.94 -11.66 9.62
CA ASP A 236 11.26 -10.93 8.39
C ASP A 236 11.90 -11.87 7.32
N GLU A 237 12.27 -11.30 6.18
CA GLU A 237 12.88 -12.04 5.06
C GLU A 237 14.24 -12.66 5.41
N ARG A 238 14.92 -12.19 6.47
CA ARG A 238 16.18 -12.71 6.97
C ARG A 238 15.99 -13.79 8.04
N GLY A 239 14.73 -14.02 8.44
CA GLY A 239 14.36 -14.95 9.51
C GLY A 239 14.43 -14.36 10.91
N ASP A 240 14.75 -13.07 11.04
CA ASP A 240 14.81 -12.38 12.32
C ASP A 240 13.39 -12.08 12.86
N PRO A 241 13.19 -12.14 14.18
CA PRO A 241 11.90 -11.80 14.78
C PRO A 241 11.52 -10.36 14.44
N SER A 242 10.35 -10.16 13.84
CA SER A 242 9.80 -8.83 13.51
C SER A 242 8.55 -8.47 14.33
N GLY A 243 7.96 -9.44 15.01
CA GLY A 243 6.79 -9.25 15.84
C GLY A 243 6.16 -10.56 16.28
N VAL A 244 4.97 -10.48 16.85
CA VAL A 244 4.15 -11.63 17.26
C VAL A 244 2.72 -11.45 16.79
N VAL A 245 2.10 -12.52 16.31
CA VAL A 245 0.66 -12.62 16.11
C VAL A 245 0.04 -13.44 17.23
N LEU A 246 -1.00 -12.90 17.85
CA LEU A 246 -1.87 -13.57 18.79
C LEU A 246 -3.20 -13.87 18.11
N VAL A 247 -3.65 -15.11 18.18
CA VAL A 247 -4.99 -15.52 17.73
C VAL A 247 -5.71 -16.12 18.91
N PHE A 248 -6.88 -15.61 19.23
CA PHE A 248 -7.68 -16.09 20.37
C PHE A 248 -9.17 -16.08 20.06
N ARG A 249 -9.89 -16.96 20.73
CA ARG A 249 -11.33 -17.10 20.62
C ARG A 249 -11.97 -17.37 21.97
N PRO A 250 -13.27 -17.05 22.13
CA PRO A 250 -13.99 -17.48 23.31
C PRO A 250 -13.82 -18.99 23.50
N ALA A 251 -13.43 -19.42 24.70
CA ALA A 251 -13.35 -20.82 25.02
C ALA A 251 -14.79 -21.34 25.17
N SER A 252 -15.13 -22.45 24.52
CA SER A 252 -16.38 -23.15 24.73
C SER A 252 -16.47 -23.55 26.20
N ALA A 253 -17.66 -23.40 26.79
CA ALA A 253 -17.95 -23.74 28.18
C ALA A 253 -17.76 -25.22 28.45
#